data_e13134644d340c9c3d17465b874ae797
#
_entry.id   e13134644d340c9c3d17465b874ae797
#
_cell.length_a   1.000
_cell.length_b   1.000
_cell.length_c   1.000
_cell.angle_alpha   90.00
_cell.angle_beta   90.00
_cell.angle_gamma   90.00
#
_symmetry.space_group_name_H-M   'P 1'
#
loop_
_entity.id
_entity.type
_entity.pdbx_description
1 polymer ?
#
loop_
_entity_poly.entity_id
_entity_poly.type
_entity_poly.pdbx_seq_one_letter_code
_entity_poly.pdbx_strand_id
1 'polypeptide(L)'
;MKPVFYTLSLLAAILLMSFNIPNTINLKEDISMENSKKQDSVLRHVVLFKFKANTSKEDIAKVEAAFSALPSKIPQIVGYEWGINNSPEGLDKGFTHCFFLTFHSEADRAIYLPHPDHKAFGAVLTPHLEDVTVVDYWTK
;
A
#
# COMPACT_ATOMS: atom_id res chain seq x y z
N MET A 1 46.76 74.78 37.81
CA MET A 1 45.43 74.16 37.56
C MET A 1 45.66 72.96 36.68
N LYS A 2 45.55 71.76 37.23
CA LYS A 2 45.66 70.47 36.51
C LYS A 2 44.28 69.84 36.37
N PRO A 3 43.83 69.36 35.19
CA PRO A 3 42.58 68.69 35.05
C PRO A 3 42.72 67.23 35.48
N VAL A 4 41.77 66.76 36.30
CA VAL A 4 41.63 65.39 36.78
C VAL A 4 40.81 64.64 35.73
N PHE A 5 41.43 63.63 35.08
CA PHE A 5 40.70 62.71 34.24
C PHE A 5 40.05 61.58 35.03
N TYR A 6 38.72 61.56 35.08
CA TYR A 6 37.98 60.43 35.59
C TYR A 6 37.85 59.37 34.51
N THR A 7 38.52 58.23 34.65
CA THR A 7 38.32 57.06 33.84
C THR A 7 37.10 56.31 34.34
N LEU A 8 36.04 56.38 33.57
CA LEU A 8 34.81 55.62 33.81
C LEU A 8 35.01 54.17 33.32
N SER A 9 35.24 53.26 34.25
CA SER A 9 35.34 51.82 33.99
C SER A 9 33.96 51.25 33.77
N LEU A 10 33.59 50.96 32.53
CA LEU A 10 32.35 50.32 32.15
C LEU A 10 32.50 48.80 32.31
N LEU A 11 32.06 48.23 33.41
CA LEU A 11 31.94 46.78 33.58
C LEU A 11 30.75 46.30 32.76
N ALA A 12 31.04 45.71 31.58
CA ALA A 12 30.02 44.99 30.80
C ALA A 12 29.79 43.63 31.46
N ALA A 13 28.68 43.48 32.20
CA ALA A 13 28.21 42.19 32.63
C ALA A 13 27.60 41.42 31.45
N ILE A 14 28.38 40.47 30.90
CA ILE A 14 27.86 39.52 29.90
C ILE A 14 26.99 38.55 30.66
N LEU A 15 25.66 38.73 30.54
CA LEU A 15 24.66 37.79 31.00
C LEU A 15 24.64 36.60 30.04
N LEU A 16 25.33 35.52 30.40
CA LEU A 16 25.23 34.23 29.66
C LEU A 16 23.82 33.68 29.91
N MET A 17 22.90 34.03 29.04
CA MET A 17 21.65 33.30 28.88
C MET A 17 21.97 31.91 28.32
N SER A 18 22.00 30.91 29.19
CA SER A 18 21.95 29.50 28.79
C SER A 18 20.62 29.26 28.12
N PHE A 19 20.62 29.33 26.78
CA PHE A 19 19.51 28.78 26.00
C PHE A 19 19.54 27.27 26.21
N ASN A 20 18.69 26.77 27.11
CA ASN A 20 18.28 25.36 27.07
C ASN A 20 17.57 25.13 25.73
N ILE A 21 18.31 24.66 24.76
CA ILE A 21 17.72 24.11 23.51
C ILE A 21 17.02 22.84 23.96
N PRO A 22 15.66 22.79 23.97
CA PRO A 22 14.98 21.54 24.25
C PRO A 22 15.34 20.58 23.14
N ASN A 23 15.96 19.48 23.55
CA ASN A 23 16.07 18.21 22.87
C ASN A 23 15.86 18.30 21.35
N THR A 24 16.94 18.28 20.60
CA THR A 24 16.85 18.01 19.16
C THR A 24 16.04 16.75 19.01
N ILE A 25 14.74 16.92 18.73
CA ILE A 25 13.86 15.85 18.23
C ILE A 25 14.67 15.17 17.15
N ASN A 26 14.92 13.88 17.33
CA ASN A 26 15.82 13.14 16.47
C ASN A 26 15.08 12.86 15.15
N LEU A 27 14.90 13.92 14.36
CA LEU A 27 14.24 13.91 13.04
C LEU A 27 14.70 12.73 12.18
N LYS A 28 15.93 12.25 12.40
CA LYS A 28 16.44 11.08 11.70
C LYS A 28 15.81 9.77 12.20
N GLU A 29 15.54 9.66 13.50
CA GLU A 29 14.84 8.48 14.06
C GLU A 29 13.37 8.48 13.69
N ASP A 30 12.70 9.63 13.73
CA ASP A 30 11.30 9.75 13.30
C ASP A 30 11.13 9.45 11.81
N ILE A 31 12.01 9.97 10.95
CA ILE A 31 12.02 9.66 9.51
C ILE A 31 12.36 8.18 9.26
N SER A 32 13.27 7.59 10.04
CA SER A 32 13.61 6.16 9.90
C SER A 32 12.47 5.26 10.36
N MET A 33 11.76 5.64 11.43
CA MET A 33 10.58 4.92 11.91
C MET A 33 9.37 5.05 10.98
N GLU A 34 9.17 6.24 10.40
CA GLU A 34 8.10 6.46 9.42
C GLU A 34 8.38 5.72 8.11
N ASN A 35 9.64 5.71 7.64
CA ASN A 35 10.06 4.92 6.49
C ASN A 35 10.00 3.41 6.76
N SER A 36 10.34 2.94 7.97
CA SER A 36 10.20 1.54 8.36
C SER A 36 8.73 1.10 8.37
N LYS A 37 7.82 1.90 8.97
CA LYS A 37 6.37 1.62 8.94
C LYS A 37 5.81 1.61 7.52
N LYS A 38 6.31 2.47 6.64
CA LYS A 38 5.89 2.50 5.23
C LYS A 38 6.44 1.31 4.44
N GLN A 39 7.57 0.74 4.85
CA GLN A 39 8.18 -0.42 4.21
C GLN A 39 7.51 -1.74 4.62
N ASP A 40 6.86 -1.79 5.81
CA ASP A 40 6.11 -2.95 6.28
C ASP A 40 4.66 -2.98 5.77
N SER A 41 4.16 -1.87 5.23
CA SER A 41 2.81 -1.75 4.69
C SER A 41 2.80 -2.18 3.22
N VAL A 42 1.86 -3.05 2.86
CA VAL A 42 1.67 -3.52 1.49
C VAL A 42 0.26 -3.17 0.99
N LEU A 43 0.15 -2.95 -0.31
CA LEU A 43 -1.13 -2.71 -0.97
C LEU A 43 -1.79 -4.05 -1.30
N ARG A 44 -2.99 -4.26 -0.80
CA ARG A 44 -3.83 -5.41 -1.10
C ARG A 44 -4.85 -5.06 -2.18
N HIS A 45 -5.02 -5.97 -3.11
CA HIS A 45 -6.00 -5.90 -4.18
C HIS A 45 -6.83 -7.18 -4.14
N VAL A 46 -8.04 -7.07 -3.60
CA VAL A 46 -8.96 -8.19 -3.41
C VAL A 46 -10.02 -8.13 -4.49
N VAL A 47 -10.18 -9.22 -5.22
CA VAL A 47 -11.12 -9.31 -6.33
C VAL A 47 -12.06 -10.47 -6.08
N LEU A 48 -13.36 -10.19 -6.04
CA LEU A 48 -14.40 -11.19 -5.88
C LEU A 48 -15.14 -11.36 -7.20
N PHE A 49 -15.31 -12.62 -7.64
CA PHE A 49 -16.08 -12.94 -8.85
C PHE A 49 -17.40 -13.61 -8.54
N LYS A 50 -18.43 -13.13 -9.23
CA LYS A 50 -19.69 -13.79 -9.40
C LYS A 50 -19.82 -14.26 -10.84
N PHE A 51 -19.86 -15.56 -11.06
CA PHE A 51 -20.02 -16.14 -12.40
C PHE A 51 -21.49 -16.21 -12.80
N LYS A 52 -21.75 -16.13 -14.10
CA LYS A 52 -23.08 -16.37 -14.67
C LYS A 52 -23.55 -17.77 -14.32
N ALA A 53 -24.84 -17.92 -14.06
CA ALA A 53 -25.43 -19.20 -13.62
C ALA A 53 -25.22 -20.37 -14.60
N ASN A 54 -25.03 -20.08 -15.89
CA ASN A 54 -24.81 -21.06 -16.95
C ASN A 54 -23.33 -21.32 -17.27
N THR A 55 -22.39 -20.76 -16.50
CA THR A 55 -20.95 -20.98 -16.70
C THR A 55 -20.60 -22.43 -16.32
N SER A 56 -19.95 -23.14 -17.23
CA SER A 56 -19.52 -24.51 -16.99
C SER A 56 -18.37 -24.56 -15.97
N LYS A 57 -18.21 -25.69 -15.29
CA LYS A 57 -17.08 -25.90 -14.37
C LYS A 57 -15.74 -25.83 -15.11
N GLU A 58 -15.70 -26.28 -16.33
CA GLU A 58 -14.54 -26.28 -17.22
C GLU A 58 -14.15 -24.84 -17.57
N ASP A 59 -15.12 -23.96 -17.80
CA ASP A 59 -14.83 -22.55 -18.09
C ASP A 59 -14.41 -21.79 -16.85
N ILE A 60 -15.01 -22.09 -15.69
CA ILE A 60 -14.53 -21.55 -14.39
C ILE A 60 -13.07 -21.96 -14.17
N ALA A 61 -12.73 -23.23 -14.37
CA ALA A 61 -11.35 -23.72 -14.20
C ALA A 61 -10.36 -23.03 -15.16
N LYS A 62 -10.78 -22.68 -16.38
CA LYS A 62 -9.95 -21.87 -17.30
C LYS A 62 -9.69 -20.46 -16.74
N VAL A 63 -10.71 -19.82 -16.17
CA VAL A 63 -10.56 -18.50 -15.54
C VAL A 63 -9.63 -18.59 -14.35
N GLU A 64 -9.81 -19.58 -13.46
CA GLU A 64 -8.93 -19.81 -12.31
C GLU A 64 -7.47 -19.99 -12.73
N ALA A 65 -7.21 -20.84 -13.72
CA ALA A 65 -5.87 -21.08 -14.25
C ALA A 65 -5.25 -19.83 -14.89
N ALA A 66 -6.06 -19.08 -15.66
CA ALA A 66 -5.60 -17.85 -16.30
C ALA A 66 -5.25 -16.76 -15.29
N PHE A 67 -6.02 -16.61 -14.21
CA PHE A 67 -5.70 -15.69 -13.12
C PHE A 67 -4.44 -16.13 -12.37
N SER A 68 -4.37 -17.41 -12.01
CA SER A 68 -3.23 -17.99 -11.29
C SER A 68 -1.90 -17.90 -12.05
N ALA A 69 -1.95 -17.73 -13.36
CA ALA A 69 -0.76 -17.53 -14.19
C ALA A 69 -0.23 -16.07 -14.16
N LEU A 70 -1.01 -15.08 -13.69
CA LEU A 70 -0.62 -13.66 -13.71
C LEU A 70 0.64 -13.36 -12.90
N PRO A 71 0.86 -13.91 -11.69
CA PRO A 71 2.07 -13.62 -10.92
C PRO A 71 3.37 -14.00 -11.64
N SER A 72 3.35 -15.03 -12.47
CA SER A 72 4.54 -15.43 -13.25
C SER A 72 4.81 -14.54 -14.46
N LYS A 73 3.84 -13.72 -14.87
CA LYS A 73 3.89 -12.86 -16.04
C LYS A 73 4.03 -11.38 -15.70
N ILE A 74 3.60 -10.99 -14.51
CA ILE A 74 3.55 -9.59 -14.06
C ILE A 74 4.35 -9.48 -12.76
N PRO A 75 5.63 -9.09 -12.82
CA PRO A 75 6.53 -9.06 -11.66
C PRO A 75 6.07 -8.12 -10.54
N GLN A 76 5.18 -7.18 -10.82
CA GLN A 76 4.61 -6.27 -9.82
C GLN A 76 3.72 -6.99 -8.81
N ILE A 77 3.22 -8.18 -9.13
CA ILE A 77 2.46 -9.01 -8.19
C ILE A 77 3.46 -9.74 -7.29
N VAL A 78 3.63 -9.23 -6.06
CA VAL A 78 4.59 -9.76 -5.09
C VAL A 78 3.99 -10.79 -4.14
N GLY A 79 2.68 -10.94 -4.14
CA GLY A 79 1.94 -11.96 -3.38
C GLY A 79 0.62 -12.28 -4.07
N TYR A 80 0.25 -13.56 -3.99
CA TYR A 80 -0.97 -14.06 -4.60
C TYR A 80 -1.51 -15.24 -3.80
N GLU A 81 -2.79 -15.21 -3.54
CA GLU A 81 -3.58 -16.33 -3.03
C GLU A 81 -5.00 -16.25 -3.58
N TRP A 82 -5.72 -17.33 -3.55
CA TRP A 82 -7.12 -17.37 -3.94
C TRP A 82 -7.86 -18.54 -3.30
N GLY A 83 -9.18 -18.46 -3.30
CA GLY A 83 -10.02 -19.51 -2.79
C GLY A 83 -11.48 -19.36 -3.17
N ILE A 84 -12.23 -20.43 -2.92
CA ILE A 84 -13.68 -20.47 -3.11
C ILE A 84 -14.34 -20.11 -1.78
N ASN A 85 -15.36 -19.26 -1.84
CA ASN A 85 -16.11 -18.86 -0.67
C ASN A 85 -16.81 -20.06 -0.04
N ASN A 86 -16.64 -20.23 1.27
CA ASN A 86 -17.29 -21.27 2.09
C ASN A 86 -17.97 -20.69 3.34
N SER A 87 -18.23 -19.37 3.36
CA SER A 87 -18.88 -18.72 4.51
C SER A 87 -20.29 -19.28 4.76
N PRO A 88 -20.60 -19.72 5.99
CA PRO A 88 -21.93 -20.22 6.34
C PRO A 88 -22.95 -19.10 6.59
N GLU A 89 -22.55 -17.83 6.54
CA GLU A 89 -23.42 -16.70 6.91
C GLU A 89 -24.45 -16.34 5.83
N GLY A 90 -24.28 -16.84 4.58
CA GLY A 90 -25.20 -16.54 3.48
C GLY A 90 -25.20 -15.07 3.03
N LEU A 91 -24.08 -14.37 3.25
CA LEU A 91 -23.90 -12.94 2.93
C LEU A 91 -23.04 -12.71 1.69
N ASP A 92 -22.73 -13.76 0.94
CA ASP A 92 -21.83 -13.75 -0.20
C ASP A 92 -22.38 -13.03 -1.45
N LYS A 93 -23.68 -12.78 -1.51
CA LYS A 93 -24.37 -12.15 -2.67
C LYS A 93 -24.09 -12.85 -4.01
N GLY A 94 -23.70 -14.11 -3.97
CA GLY A 94 -23.34 -14.93 -5.13
C GLY A 94 -21.89 -14.79 -5.57
N PHE A 95 -21.04 -14.08 -4.84
CA PHE A 95 -19.59 -14.05 -5.07
C PHE A 95 -18.96 -15.33 -4.53
N THR A 96 -18.45 -16.14 -5.44
CA THR A 96 -17.97 -17.49 -5.12
C THR A 96 -16.45 -17.60 -5.08
N HIS A 97 -15.73 -16.72 -5.75
CA HIS A 97 -14.27 -16.74 -5.83
C HIS A 97 -13.67 -15.46 -5.28
N CYS A 98 -12.61 -15.62 -4.49
CA CYS A 98 -11.83 -14.53 -3.96
C CYS A 98 -10.39 -14.69 -4.43
N PHE A 99 -9.87 -13.70 -5.15
CA PHE A 99 -8.49 -13.59 -5.55
C PHE A 99 -7.84 -12.44 -4.78
N PHE A 100 -6.66 -12.68 -4.25
CA PHE A 100 -5.99 -11.76 -3.36
C PHE A 100 -4.57 -11.50 -3.84
N LEU A 101 -4.30 -10.28 -4.29
CA LEU A 101 -3.00 -9.87 -4.78
C LEU A 101 -2.35 -8.88 -3.83
N THR A 102 -1.04 -8.87 -3.85
CA THR A 102 -0.22 -7.93 -3.08
C THR A 102 0.71 -7.17 -4.02
N PHE A 103 0.79 -5.86 -3.80
CA PHE A 103 1.72 -4.96 -4.47
C PHE A 103 2.54 -4.20 -3.42
N HIS A 104 3.77 -3.80 -3.76
CA HIS A 104 4.56 -2.92 -2.89
C HIS A 104 4.10 -1.46 -2.95
N SER A 105 3.44 -1.07 -4.04
CA SER A 105 3.06 0.33 -4.26
C SER A 105 1.83 0.48 -5.14
N GLU A 106 1.22 1.68 -5.11
CA GLU A 106 0.20 2.07 -6.08
C GLU A 106 0.75 2.17 -7.51
N ALA A 107 2.04 2.47 -7.65
CA ALA A 107 2.71 2.48 -8.95
C ALA A 107 2.76 1.07 -9.55
N ASP A 108 3.04 0.03 -8.74
CA ASP A 108 3.00 -1.36 -9.20
C ASP A 108 1.60 -1.77 -9.65
N ARG A 109 0.57 -1.42 -8.87
CA ARG A 109 -0.82 -1.64 -9.28
C ARG A 109 -1.17 -0.86 -10.57
N ALA A 110 -0.68 0.37 -10.72
CA ALA A 110 -0.89 1.16 -11.93
C ALA A 110 -0.23 0.55 -13.18
N ILE A 111 0.86 -0.19 -13.02
CA ILE A 111 1.48 -0.98 -14.09
C ILE A 111 0.65 -2.25 -14.37
N TYR A 112 0.18 -2.93 -13.32
CA TYR A 112 -0.61 -4.16 -13.43
C TYR A 112 -1.92 -3.96 -14.20
N LEU A 113 -2.69 -2.93 -13.88
CA LEU A 113 -4.04 -2.73 -14.43
C LEU A 113 -4.06 -2.65 -15.98
N PRO A 114 -3.17 -1.90 -16.67
CA PRO A 114 -3.14 -1.86 -18.12
C PRO A 114 -2.26 -2.96 -18.75
N HIS A 115 -1.64 -3.84 -17.96
CA HIS A 115 -0.68 -4.83 -18.44
C HIS A 115 -1.33 -5.74 -19.53
N PRO A 116 -0.61 -6.08 -20.62
CA PRO A 116 -1.15 -6.92 -21.68
C PRO A 116 -1.68 -8.27 -21.19
N ASP A 117 -0.96 -8.94 -20.27
CA ASP A 117 -1.41 -10.21 -19.71
C ASP A 117 -2.64 -10.07 -18.81
N HIS A 118 -2.79 -8.96 -18.06
CA HIS A 118 -4.01 -8.68 -17.32
C HIS A 118 -5.21 -8.45 -18.27
N LYS A 119 -5.01 -7.74 -19.37
CA LYS A 119 -6.05 -7.56 -20.41
C LYS A 119 -6.41 -8.89 -21.07
N ALA A 120 -5.42 -9.74 -21.36
CA ALA A 120 -5.64 -11.07 -21.93
C ALA A 120 -6.45 -11.95 -20.97
N PHE A 121 -6.13 -11.90 -19.67
CA PHE A 121 -6.95 -12.54 -18.62
C PHE A 121 -8.39 -11.99 -18.63
N GLY A 122 -8.58 -10.67 -18.70
CA GLY A 122 -9.90 -10.05 -18.78
C GLY A 122 -10.74 -10.57 -19.97
N ALA A 123 -10.11 -10.85 -21.11
CA ALA A 123 -10.78 -11.45 -22.25
C ALA A 123 -11.25 -12.90 -21.99
N VAL A 124 -10.52 -13.67 -21.17
CA VAL A 124 -10.95 -15.01 -20.73
C VAL A 124 -12.10 -14.92 -19.74
N LEU A 125 -12.07 -13.96 -18.82
CA LEU A 125 -13.05 -13.80 -17.76
C LEU A 125 -14.39 -13.26 -18.25
N THR A 126 -14.38 -12.21 -19.07
CA THR A 126 -15.56 -11.39 -19.43
C THR A 126 -16.77 -12.21 -19.94
N PRO A 127 -16.62 -13.26 -20.78
CA PRO A 127 -17.75 -14.05 -21.22
C PRO A 127 -18.53 -14.71 -20.09
N HIS A 128 -17.88 -15.03 -18.99
CA HIS A 128 -18.36 -15.84 -17.87
C HIS A 128 -18.75 -15.02 -16.65
N LEU A 129 -18.31 -13.76 -16.56
CA LEU A 129 -18.52 -12.90 -15.41
C LEU A 129 -19.93 -12.29 -15.41
N GLU A 130 -20.63 -12.44 -14.28
CA GLU A 130 -21.88 -11.73 -13.99
C GLU A 130 -21.60 -10.41 -13.27
N ASP A 131 -20.76 -10.46 -12.23
CA ASP A 131 -20.41 -9.30 -11.42
C ASP A 131 -19.01 -9.44 -10.82
N VAL A 132 -18.40 -8.31 -10.48
CA VAL A 132 -17.08 -8.23 -9.86
C VAL A 132 -17.06 -7.16 -8.79
N THR A 133 -16.45 -7.48 -7.66
CA THR A 133 -16.15 -6.50 -6.61
C THR A 133 -14.66 -6.43 -6.42
N VAL A 134 -14.12 -5.21 -6.38
CA VAL A 134 -12.70 -4.95 -6.12
C VAL A 134 -12.57 -4.08 -4.89
N VAL A 135 -11.69 -4.49 -3.98
CA VAL A 135 -11.34 -3.73 -2.77
C VAL A 135 -9.84 -3.58 -2.69
N ASP A 136 -9.37 -2.35 -2.65
CA ASP A 136 -7.97 -2.03 -2.44
C ASP A 136 -7.76 -1.38 -1.07
N TYR A 137 -6.71 -1.80 -0.36
CA TYR A 137 -6.33 -1.19 0.90
C TYR A 137 -4.86 -1.38 1.24
N TRP A 138 -4.31 -0.45 2.00
CA TRP A 138 -3.01 -0.60 2.62
C TRP A 138 -3.12 -1.36 3.95
N THR A 139 -2.22 -2.32 4.16
CA THR A 139 -2.12 -2.97 5.47
C THR A 139 -1.67 -1.94 6.52
N LYS A 140 -2.20 -2.09 7.74
CA LYS A 140 -1.90 -1.19 8.88
C LYS A 140 -0.97 -1.87 9.87
#